data_e8334e09154e7df92de3fc3f1e44916c
#
_entry.id   e8334e09154e7df92de3fc3f1e44916c
#
_cell.length_a   1.000
_cell.length_b   1.000
_cell.length_c   1.000
_cell.angle_alpha   90.00
_cell.angle_beta   90.00
_cell.angle_gamma   90.00
#
_symmetry.space_group_name_H-M   'P 1'
#
loop_
_entity.id
_entity.type
_entity.pdbx_description
1 polymer ?
#
loop_
_entity_poly.entity_id
_entity_poly.type
_entity_poly.pdbx_seq_one_letter_code
_entity_poly.pdbx_strand_id
1 'polypeptide(L)'
;MMSTAAVNSHDRILLKALELFSEKGYDATSVREICEAAGITKPTLYHFYGSKEGVYRALVEGALERFGADMSRALAGDGTIREQLARMARAYIDAALREPQLSRFLMSLIHGSKQSAPATDFVGFYQSVVAGVGRAIDAAVARGELAPGPTQIRLLVLMGALAEAMIGYLLCGQPELSHELADGLVDVVLRGWQAPLGAGRTA
;
A
#
# COMPACT_ATOMS: atom_id res chain seq x y z
N MET A 1 -19.06 15.50 17.98
CA MET A 1 -20.11 15.29 16.98
C MET A 1 -19.46 15.39 15.62
N MET A 2 -19.01 14.25 15.05
CA MET A 2 -18.43 14.21 13.70
C MET A 2 -19.59 14.25 12.70
N SER A 3 -19.54 15.22 11.80
CA SER A 3 -20.49 15.40 10.70
C SER A 3 -20.51 14.13 9.85
N THR A 4 -21.64 13.44 9.80
CA THR A 4 -21.95 12.39 8.83
C THR A 4 -22.14 13.06 7.47
N ALA A 5 -21.02 13.34 6.77
CA ALA A 5 -21.10 13.65 5.35
C ALA A 5 -21.82 12.46 4.69
N ALA A 6 -22.94 12.70 4.03
CA ALA A 6 -23.70 11.68 3.35
C ALA A 6 -22.77 10.99 2.33
N VAL A 7 -22.38 9.75 2.64
CA VAL A 7 -21.58 8.90 1.74
C VAL A 7 -22.34 8.83 0.42
N ASN A 8 -21.77 9.33 -0.65
CA ASN A 8 -22.44 9.35 -1.95
C ASN A 8 -22.69 7.91 -2.45
N SER A 9 -23.56 7.76 -3.42
CA SER A 9 -23.92 6.42 -3.93
C SER A 9 -22.73 5.66 -4.49
N HIS A 10 -21.75 6.36 -5.07
CA HIS A 10 -20.51 5.81 -5.59
C HIS A 10 -19.69 5.14 -4.48
N ASP A 11 -19.40 5.85 -3.38
CA ASP A 11 -18.60 5.33 -2.27
C ASP A 11 -19.30 4.20 -1.53
N ARG A 12 -20.64 4.27 -1.41
CA ARG A 12 -21.43 3.18 -0.82
C ARG A 12 -21.34 1.88 -1.62
N ILE A 13 -21.35 1.97 -2.95
CA ILE A 13 -21.17 0.80 -3.82
C ILE A 13 -19.84 0.14 -3.54
N LEU A 14 -18.74 0.91 -3.54
CA LEU A 14 -17.39 0.38 -3.32
C LEU A 14 -17.24 -0.23 -1.93
N LEU A 15 -17.76 0.44 -0.89
CA LEU A 15 -17.72 -0.07 0.49
C LEU A 15 -18.44 -1.42 0.61
N LYS A 16 -19.66 -1.52 0.07
CA LYS A 16 -20.44 -2.75 0.16
C LYS A 16 -19.92 -3.86 -0.76
N ALA A 17 -19.33 -3.51 -1.89
CA ALA A 17 -18.62 -4.45 -2.73
C ALA A 17 -17.37 -5.00 -2.03
N LEU A 18 -16.59 -4.16 -1.34
CA LEU A 18 -15.44 -4.60 -0.54
C LEU A 18 -15.85 -5.61 0.55
N GLU A 19 -16.92 -5.32 1.30
CA GLU A 19 -17.45 -6.24 2.30
C GLU A 19 -17.78 -7.60 1.68
N LEU A 20 -18.59 -7.61 0.61
CA LEU A 20 -19.02 -8.83 -0.06
C LEU A 20 -17.88 -9.61 -0.72
N PHE A 21 -16.95 -8.92 -1.40
CA PHE A 21 -15.79 -9.58 -2.01
C PHE A 21 -14.83 -10.16 -0.95
N SER A 22 -14.69 -9.50 0.20
CA SER A 22 -13.87 -9.98 1.32
C SER A 22 -14.46 -11.22 1.99
N GLU A 23 -15.79 -11.28 2.12
CA GLU A 23 -16.49 -12.38 2.82
C GLU A 23 -16.59 -13.65 1.98
N LYS A 24 -16.97 -13.52 0.72
CA LYS A 24 -17.32 -14.67 -0.12
C LYS A 24 -16.63 -14.74 -1.47
N GLY A 25 -15.73 -13.81 -1.74
CA GLY A 25 -14.96 -13.75 -2.98
C GLY A 25 -15.72 -13.10 -4.14
N TYR A 26 -14.99 -12.85 -5.23
CA TYR A 26 -15.53 -12.18 -6.42
C TYR A 26 -16.62 -12.99 -7.10
N ASP A 27 -16.40 -14.29 -7.34
CA ASP A 27 -17.33 -15.14 -8.12
C ASP A 27 -18.69 -15.28 -7.45
N ALA A 28 -18.70 -15.53 -6.14
CA ALA A 28 -19.93 -15.72 -5.37
C ALA A 28 -20.71 -14.43 -5.11
N THR A 29 -20.14 -13.28 -5.41
CA THR A 29 -20.81 -11.97 -5.27
C THR A 29 -21.56 -11.60 -6.54
N SER A 30 -22.85 -11.27 -6.43
CA SER A 30 -23.69 -10.84 -7.54
C SER A 30 -23.94 -9.32 -7.53
N VAL A 31 -24.22 -8.75 -8.72
CA VAL A 31 -24.65 -7.33 -8.84
C VAL A 31 -25.90 -7.04 -8.00
N ARG A 32 -26.81 -8.02 -7.88
CA ARG A 32 -28.02 -7.86 -7.08
C ARG A 32 -27.67 -7.63 -5.61
N GLU A 33 -26.79 -8.44 -5.06
CA GLU A 33 -26.37 -8.35 -3.65
C GLU A 33 -25.65 -7.02 -3.36
N ILE A 34 -24.78 -6.58 -4.28
CA ILE A 34 -24.12 -5.26 -4.15
C ILE A 34 -25.17 -4.15 -4.12
N CYS A 35 -26.16 -4.19 -5.02
CA CYS A 35 -27.21 -3.19 -5.06
C CYS A 35 -28.08 -3.19 -3.80
N GLU A 36 -28.47 -4.38 -3.32
CA GLU A 36 -29.26 -4.55 -2.09
C GLU A 36 -28.48 -4.01 -0.88
N ALA A 37 -27.22 -4.40 -0.73
CA ALA A 37 -26.35 -3.94 0.36
C ALA A 37 -26.09 -2.44 0.33
N ALA A 38 -25.92 -1.84 -0.86
CA ALA A 38 -25.66 -0.42 -1.03
C ALA A 38 -26.95 0.45 -1.03
N GLY A 39 -28.15 -0.17 -1.02
CA GLY A 39 -29.41 0.55 -1.08
C GLY A 39 -29.60 1.33 -2.38
N ILE A 40 -29.22 0.72 -3.52
CA ILE A 40 -29.32 1.33 -4.86
C ILE A 40 -30.00 0.39 -5.86
N THR A 41 -30.32 0.90 -7.04
CA THR A 41 -30.86 0.11 -8.14
C THR A 41 -29.75 -0.40 -9.07
N LYS A 42 -30.02 -1.49 -9.82
CA LYS A 42 -29.09 -1.99 -10.86
C LYS A 42 -28.74 -0.93 -11.89
N PRO A 43 -29.69 -0.16 -12.47
CA PRO A 43 -29.35 0.94 -13.37
C PRO A 43 -28.36 1.94 -12.77
N THR A 44 -28.46 2.23 -11.48
CA THR A 44 -27.53 3.13 -10.79
C THR A 44 -26.11 2.54 -10.75
N LEU A 45 -25.96 1.25 -10.42
CA LEU A 45 -24.66 0.57 -10.44
C LEU A 45 -24.07 0.56 -11.85
N TYR A 46 -24.87 0.17 -12.85
CA TYR A 46 -24.40 0.14 -14.22
C TYR A 46 -24.04 1.53 -14.76
N HIS A 47 -24.73 2.58 -14.34
CA HIS A 47 -24.38 3.96 -14.69
C HIS A 47 -22.98 4.34 -14.17
N PHE A 48 -22.62 3.97 -12.93
CA PHE A 48 -21.31 4.33 -12.35
C PHE A 48 -20.16 3.43 -12.81
N TYR A 49 -20.41 2.13 -12.94
CA TYR A 49 -19.33 1.15 -13.08
C TYR A 49 -19.49 0.21 -14.28
N GLY A 50 -20.60 0.22 -14.97
CA GLY A 50 -20.86 -0.62 -16.15
C GLY A 50 -21.11 -2.09 -15.86
N SER A 51 -20.44 -2.67 -14.85
CA SER A 51 -20.52 -4.11 -14.52
C SER A 51 -20.01 -4.42 -13.10
N LYS A 52 -20.15 -5.68 -12.65
CA LYS A 52 -19.48 -6.17 -11.44
C LYS A 52 -17.95 -6.06 -11.56
N GLU A 53 -17.41 -6.37 -12.74
CA GLU A 53 -15.99 -6.20 -13.03
C GLU A 53 -15.56 -4.74 -12.90
N GLY A 54 -16.35 -3.79 -13.41
CA GLY A 54 -16.08 -2.36 -13.26
C GLY A 54 -16.05 -1.90 -11.80
N VAL A 55 -16.95 -2.43 -10.96
CA VAL A 55 -16.92 -2.19 -9.50
C VAL A 55 -15.63 -2.73 -8.89
N TYR A 56 -15.24 -3.96 -9.23
CA TYR A 56 -14.01 -4.59 -8.73
C TYR A 56 -12.76 -3.80 -9.15
N ARG A 57 -12.65 -3.42 -10.44
CA ARG A 57 -11.53 -2.62 -10.94
C ARG A 57 -11.45 -1.27 -10.26
N ALA A 58 -12.56 -0.56 -10.13
CA ALA A 58 -12.59 0.73 -9.45
C ALA A 58 -12.15 0.61 -7.98
N LEU A 59 -12.52 -0.47 -7.30
CA LEU A 59 -12.09 -0.73 -5.93
C LEU A 59 -10.59 -0.99 -5.85
N VAL A 60 -10.06 -1.93 -6.65
CA VAL A 60 -8.67 -2.38 -6.56
C VAL A 60 -7.71 -1.39 -7.20
N GLU A 61 -7.95 -1.01 -8.45
CA GLU A 61 -7.08 -0.09 -9.20
C GLU A 61 -7.08 1.30 -8.54
N GLY A 62 -8.25 1.80 -8.11
CA GLY A 62 -8.35 3.06 -7.38
C GLY A 62 -7.60 3.06 -6.05
N ALA A 63 -7.56 1.92 -5.34
CA ALA A 63 -6.76 1.78 -4.12
C ALA A 63 -5.25 1.80 -4.42
N LEU A 64 -4.81 1.06 -5.45
CA LEU A 64 -3.40 1.02 -5.87
C LEU A 64 -2.93 2.39 -6.37
N GLU A 65 -3.75 3.09 -7.16
CA GLU A 65 -3.44 4.44 -7.64
C GLU A 65 -3.27 5.44 -6.48
N ARG A 66 -4.20 5.43 -5.51
CA ARG A 66 -4.09 6.30 -4.31
C ARG A 66 -2.82 5.99 -3.52
N PHE A 67 -2.55 4.71 -3.28
CA PHE A 67 -1.34 4.31 -2.56
C PHE A 67 -0.07 4.74 -3.31
N GLY A 68 0.02 4.49 -4.62
CA GLY A 68 1.16 4.91 -5.44
C GLY A 68 1.37 6.42 -5.46
N ALA A 69 0.28 7.20 -5.51
CA ALA A 69 0.33 8.65 -5.43
C ALA A 69 0.83 9.14 -4.06
N ASP A 70 0.38 8.51 -2.96
CA ASP A 70 0.84 8.84 -1.60
C ASP A 70 2.34 8.55 -1.44
N MET A 71 2.82 7.38 -1.93
CA MET A 71 4.24 7.03 -1.93
C MET A 71 5.08 8.02 -2.76
N SER A 72 4.64 8.34 -3.96
CA SER A 72 5.33 9.28 -4.86
C SER A 72 5.41 10.67 -4.26
N ARG A 73 4.33 11.15 -3.66
CA ARG A 73 4.26 12.46 -3.00
C ARG A 73 5.20 12.52 -1.78
N ALA A 74 5.26 11.45 -1.01
CA ALA A 74 6.12 11.37 0.17
C ALA A 74 7.62 11.42 -0.20
N LEU A 75 8.00 10.84 -1.35
CA LEU A 75 9.38 10.83 -1.84
C LEU A 75 9.78 12.12 -2.58
N ALA A 76 8.83 12.85 -3.17
CA ALA A 76 9.10 14.00 -4.02
C ALA A 76 9.49 15.29 -3.26
N GLY A 77 9.33 15.36 -1.94
CA GLY A 77 9.63 16.54 -1.14
C GLY A 77 11.13 16.78 -0.97
N ASP A 78 11.52 18.03 -0.76
CA ASP A 78 12.87 18.42 -0.35
C ASP A 78 13.24 17.76 0.98
N GLY A 79 14.55 17.71 1.26
CA GLY A 79 15.09 17.18 2.50
C GLY A 79 16.09 16.03 2.29
N THR A 80 16.62 15.56 3.39
CA THR A 80 17.54 14.42 3.45
C THR A 80 16.83 13.12 3.05
N ILE A 81 17.61 12.11 2.65
CA ILE A 81 17.05 10.77 2.36
C ILE A 81 16.31 10.20 3.57
N ARG A 82 16.78 10.47 4.80
CA ARG A 82 16.08 10.06 6.02
C ARG A 82 14.67 10.62 6.08
N GLU A 83 14.51 11.92 5.82
CA GLU A 83 13.21 12.59 5.85
C GLU A 83 12.29 12.08 4.74
N GLN A 84 12.82 11.85 3.54
CA GLN A 84 12.06 11.29 2.41
C GLN A 84 11.55 9.88 2.73
N LEU A 85 12.43 8.99 3.23
CA LEU A 85 12.07 7.62 3.58
C LEU A 85 11.13 7.57 4.80
N ALA A 86 11.30 8.45 5.80
CA ALA A 86 10.40 8.53 6.94
C ALA A 86 8.99 8.98 6.52
N ARG A 87 8.87 9.98 5.63
CA ARG A 87 7.56 10.38 5.07
C ARG A 87 6.91 9.22 4.31
N MET A 88 7.68 8.51 3.50
CA MET A 88 7.20 7.35 2.73
C MET A 88 6.76 6.21 3.66
N ALA A 89 7.54 5.87 4.70
CA ALA A 89 7.21 4.83 5.65
C ALA A 89 5.94 5.16 6.46
N ARG A 90 5.79 6.42 6.88
CA ARG A 90 4.56 6.90 7.53
C ARG A 90 3.35 6.80 6.61
N ALA A 91 3.47 7.24 5.35
CA ALA A 91 2.39 7.15 4.37
C ALA A 91 2.00 5.68 4.08
N TYR A 92 2.97 4.75 4.09
CA TYR A 92 2.74 3.32 3.98
C TYR A 92 1.90 2.79 5.15
N ILE A 93 2.23 3.16 6.38
CA ILE A 93 1.50 2.79 7.61
C ILE A 93 0.10 3.44 7.62
N ASP A 94 0.01 4.73 7.29
CA ASP A 94 -1.26 5.46 7.25
C ASP A 94 -2.27 4.83 6.28
N ALA A 95 -1.80 4.27 5.17
CA ALA A 95 -2.67 3.56 4.23
C ALA A 95 -3.33 2.34 4.88
N ALA A 96 -2.57 1.55 5.65
CA ALA A 96 -3.10 0.39 6.36
C ALA A 96 -4.06 0.77 7.50
N LEU A 97 -3.74 1.84 8.25
CA LEU A 97 -4.57 2.32 9.35
C LEU A 97 -5.87 2.98 8.89
N ARG A 98 -5.84 3.65 7.74
CA ARG A 98 -6.99 4.36 7.17
C ARG A 98 -8.09 3.41 6.70
N GLU A 99 -7.70 2.32 6.02
CA GLU A 99 -8.62 1.35 5.43
C GLU A 99 -8.16 -0.09 5.69
N PRO A 100 -8.22 -0.60 6.95
CA PRO A 100 -7.66 -1.91 7.30
C PRO A 100 -8.33 -3.07 6.55
N GLN A 101 -9.63 -2.98 6.29
CA GLN A 101 -10.37 -4.00 5.54
C GLN A 101 -9.92 -4.06 4.08
N LEU A 102 -9.73 -2.91 3.44
CA LEU A 102 -9.23 -2.83 2.06
C LEU A 102 -7.79 -3.37 1.98
N SER A 103 -6.95 -3.03 2.96
CA SER A 103 -5.57 -3.52 3.03
C SER A 103 -5.52 -5.05 3.16
N ARG A 104 -6.36 -5.65 4.03
CA ARG A 104 -6.49 -7.13 4.13
C ARG A 104 -6.97 -7.75 2.82
N PHE A 105 -7.95 -7.12 2.17
CA PHE A 105 -8.48 -7.59 0.89
C PHE A 105 -7.39 -7.59 -0.19
N LEU A 106 -6.65 -6.48 -0.36
CA LEU A 106 -5.54 -6.39 -1.32
C LEU A 106 -4.44 -7.41 -1.02
N MET A 107 -4.07 -7.61 0.25
CA MET A 107 -3.11 -8.64 0.65
C MET A 107 -3.59 -10.05 0.30
N SER A 108 -4.87 -10.33 0.46
CA SER A 108 -5.44 -11.62 0.06
C SER A 108 -5.39 -11.88 -1.45
N LEU A 109 -5.45 -10.82 -2.27
CA LEU A 109 -5.32 -10.93 -3.73
C LEU A 109 -3.86 -11.18 -4.16
N ILE A 110 -2.90 -10.61 -3.44
CA ILE A 110 -1.46 -10.77 -3.73
C ILE A 110 -0.97 -12.17 -3.32
N HIS A 111 -1.40 -12.68 -2.17
CA HIS A 111 -0.91 -13.92 -1.58
C HIS A 111 -1.88 -15.11 -1.73
N GLY A 112 -3.11 -14.86 -2.15
CA GLY A 112 -4.13 -15.89 -2.33
C GLY A 112 -3.91 -16.74 -3.58
N SER A 113 -4.51 -17.94 -3.59
CA SER A 113 -4.62 -18.75 -4.79
C SER A 113 -5.43 -17.98 -5.84
N LYS A 114 -5.09 -18.16 -7.14
CA LYS A 114 -5.75 -17.51 -8.28
C LYS A 114 -7.28 -17.66 -8.15
N GLN A 115 -7.92 -16.57 -7.74
CA GLN A 115 -9.38 -16.45 -7.80
C GLN A 115 -9.74 -16.04 -9.23
N SER A 116 -10.95 -16.36 -9.67
CA SER A 116 -11.49 -15.93 -10.99
C SER A 116 -11.77 -14.42 -11.05
N ALA A 117 -11.21 -13.65 -10.14
CA ALA A 117 -11.30 -12.19 -10.12
C ALA A 117 -10.59 -11.59 -11.35
N PRO A 118 -11.06 -10.43 -11.84
CA PRO A 118 -10.42 -9.73 -12.94
C PRO A 118 -8.92 -9.50 -12.68
N ALA A 119 -8.10 -9.70 -13.71
CA ALA A 119 -6.66 -9.51 -13.59
C ALA A 119 -6.35 -8.03 -13.27
N THR A 120 -5.49 -7.83 -12.27
CA THR A 120 -4.96 -6.52 -11.89
C THR A 120 -3.44 -6.54 -12.00
N ASP A 121 -2.84 -5.48 -12.52
CA ASP A 121 -1.39 -5.39 -12.69
C ASP A 121 -0.68 -5.03 -11.36
N PHE A 122 -0.73 -5.95 -10.38
CA PHE A 122 0.01 -5.81 -9.14
C PHE A 122 1.53 -5.78 -9.34
N VAL A 123 2.03 -6.48 -10.37
CA VAL A 123 3.48 -6.54 -10.64
C VAL A 123 3.98 -5.19 -11.13
N GLY A 124 3.32 -4.60 -12.12
CA GLY A 124 3.68 -3.27 -12.62
C GLY A 124 3.53 -2.20 -11.54
N PHE A 125 2.48 -2.28 -10.74
CA PHE A 125 2.30 -1.39 -9.58
C PHE A 125 3.47 -1.51 -8.59
N TYR A 126 3.80 -2.73 -8.13
CA TYR A 126 4.91 -2.98 -7.22
C TYR A 126 6.24 -2.46 -7.77
N GLN A 127 6.54 -2.77 -9.05
CA GLN A 127 7.74 -2.28 -9.72
C GLN A 127 7.81 -0.75 -9.76
N SER A 128 6.71 -0.07 -9.98
CA SER A 128 6.64 1.39 -9.98
C SER A 128 7.01 2.00 -8.62
N VAL A 129 6.45 1.45 -7.53
CA VAL A 129 6.75 1.89 -6.15
C VAL A 129 8.23 1.65 -5.82
N VAL A 130 8.72 0.43 -6.06
CA VAL A 130 10.12 0.05 -5.79
C VAL A 130 11.10 0.90 -6.60
N ALA A 131 10.81 1.18 -7.87
CA ALA A 131 11.64 2.05 -8.70
C ALA A 131 11.68 3.49 -8.17
N GLY A 132 10.57 4.00 -7.63
CA GLY A 132 10.52 5.32 -6.99
C GLY A 132 11.47 5.43 -5.80
N VAL A 133 11.40 4.45 -4.90
CA VAL A 133 12.29 4.38 -3.71
C VAL A 133 13.76 4.20 -4.15
N GLY A 134 14.02 3.35 -5.15
CA GLY A 134 15.36 3.13 -5.69
C GLY A 134 15.99 4.42 -6.21
N ARG A 135 15.25 5.19 -6.98
CA ARG A 135 15.73 6.50 -7.47
C ARG A 135 16.09 7.47 -6.33
N ALA A 136 15.29 7.49 -5.26
CA ALA A 136 15.57 8.33 -4.09
C ALA A 136 16.88 7.90 -3.38
N ILE A 137 17.10 6.58 -3.23
CA ILE A 137 18.34 6.02 -2.67
C ILE A 137 19.55 6.34 -3.55
N ASP A 138 19.46 6.14 -4.87
CA ASP A 138 20.55 6.42 -5.82
C ASP A 138 20.90 7.89 -5.84
N ALA A 139 19.91 8.77 -5.81
CA ALA A 139 20.12 10.21 -5.69
C ALA A 139 20.82 10.61 -4.38
N ALA A 140 20.49 9.95 -3.26
CA ALA A 140 21.13 10.20 -1.98
C ALA A 140 22.59 9.71 -1.96
N VAL A 141 22.90 8.60 -2.62
CA VAL A 141 24.28 8.16 -2.85
C VAL A 141 25.06 9.19 -3.68
N ALA A 142 24.44 9.71 -4.75
CA ALA A 142 25.06 10.73 -5.59
C ALA A 142 25.30 12.07 -4.86
N ARG A 143 24.47 12.41 -3.86
CA ARG A 143 24.67 13.58 -2.98
C ARG A 143 25.64 13.33 -1.82
N GLY A 144 26.12 12.09 -1.64
CA GLY A 144 27.01 11.73 -0.53
C GLY A 144 26.30 11.55 0.83
N GLU A 145 24.98 11.50 0.85
CA GLU A 145 24.17 11.23 2.07
C GLU A 145 24.26 9.75 2.48
N LEU A 146 24.43 8.86 1.51
CA LEU A 146 24.60 7.43 1.72
C LEU A 146 25.90 6.94 1.12
N ALA A 147 26.57 6.00 1.80
CA ALA A 147 27.72 5.32 1.23
C ALA A 147 27.33 4.56 -0.06
N PRO A 148 28.22 4.43 -1.05
CA PRO A 148 28.01 3.54 -2.18
C PRO A 148 27.66 2.12 -1.74
N GLY A 149 26.71 1.47 -2.42
CA GLY A 149 26.27 0.13 -2.05
C GLY A 149 25.11 -0.37 -2.92
N PRO A 150 24.74 -1.65 -2.79
CA PRO A 150 23.75 -2.28 -3.65
C PRO A 150 22.33 -1.80 -3.34
N THR A 151 21.80 -0.91 -4.16
CA THR A 151 20.44 -0.33 -4.02
C THR A 151 19.37 -1.41 -3.92
N GLN A 152 19.48 -2.50 -4.68
CA GLN A 152 18.53 -3.60 -4.63
C GLN A 152 18.44 -4.27 -3.25
N ILE A 153 19.56 -4.46 -2.55
CA ILE A 153 19.57 -5.04 -1.20
C ILE A 153 18.93 -4.04 -0.21
N ARG A 154 19.22 -2.76 -0.36
CA ARG A 154 18.62 -1.69 0.46
C ARG A 154 17.10 -1.65 0.32
N LEU A 155 16.62 -1.74 -0.92
CA LEU A 155 15.18 -1.83 -1.23
C LEU A 155 14.55 -3.06 -0.57
N LEU A 156 15.16 -4.23 -0.70
CA LEU A 156 14.66 -5.47 -0.12
C LEU A 156 14.53 -5.37 1.41
N VAL A 157 15.53 -4.81 2.08
CA VAL A 157 15.52 -4.65 3.54
C VAL A 157 14.46 -3.65 3.97
N LEU A 158 14.40 -2.47 3.36
CA LEU A 158 13.45 -1.42 3.74
C LEU A 158 12.00 -1.83 3.46
N MET A 159 11.74 -2.26 2.23
CA MET A 159 10.37 -2.63 1.82
C MET A 159 9.91 -3.91 2.53
N GLY A 160 10.84 -4.85 2.78
CA GLY A 160 10.56 -6.06 3.55
C GLY A 160 10.19 -5.75 5.00
N ALA A 161 10.91 -4.85 5.67
CA ALA A 161 10.61 -4.46 7.04
C ALA A 161 9.22 -3.78 7.16
N LEU A 162 8.89 -2.88 6.22
CA LEU A 162 7.57 -2.23 6.19
C LEU A 162 6.45 -3.22 5.88
N ALA A 163 6.68 -4.12 4.91
CA ALA A 163 5.69 -5.14 4.54
C ALA A 163 5.43 -6.10 5.70
N GLU A 164 6.48 -6.56 6.40
CA GLU A 164 6.35 -7.46 7.55
C GLU A 164 5.61 -6.81 8.72
N ALA A 165 5.91 -5.54 9.02
CA ALA A 165 5.19 -4.80 10.05
C ALA A 165 3.68 -4.68 9.72
N MET A 166 3.36 -4.39 8.44
CA MET A 166 1.97 -4.32 7.99
C MET A 166 1.28 -5.69 8.03
N ILE A 167 1.93 -6.75 7.54
CA ILE A 167 1.39 -8.11 7.55
C ILE A 167 1.09 -8.56 8.98
N GLY A 168 2.05 -8.40 9.89
CA GLY A 168 1.88 -8.75 11.29
C GLY A 168 0.71 -8.00 11.93
N TYR A 169 0.58 -6.70 11.69
CA TYR A 169 -0.56 -5.92 12.15
C TYR A 169 -1.91 -6.42 11.59
N LEU A 170 -1.99 -6.64 10.28
CA LEU A 170 -3.24 -7.05 9.64
C LEU A 170 -3.68 -8.46 10.04
N LEU A 171 -2.74 -9.37 10.34
CA LEU A 171 -3.02 -10.76 10.71
C LEU A 171 -3.27 -10.94 12.22
N CYS A 172 -2.49 -10.29 13.07
CA CYS A 172 -2.52 -10.53 14.52
C CYS A 172 -2.51 -9.25 15.38
N GLY A 173 -2.63 -8.07 14.78
CA GLY A 173 -2.67 -6.80 15.49
C GLY A 173 -1.31 -6.34 16.03
N GLN A 174 -0.20 -6.98 15.61
CA GLN A 174 1.15 -6.67 16.10
C GLN A 174 2.15 -6.65 14.93
N PRO A 175 3.14 -5.73 14.97
CA PRO A 175 3.29 -4.63 15.94
C PRO A 175 2.19 -3.60 15.81
N GLU A 176 1.95 -2.78 16.85
CA GLU A 176 1.11 -1.59 16.72
C GLU A 176 1.72 -0.63 15.70
N LEU A 177 0.98 -0.33 14.64
CA LEU A 177 1.44 0.57 13.59
C LEU A 177 1.38 2.02 14.10
N SER A 178 2.50 2.71 14.02
CA SER A 178 2.62 4.13 14.40
C SER A 178 3.68 4.84 13.56
N HIS A 179 3.66 6.17 13.58
CA HIS A 179 4.73 6.95 12.95
C HIS A 179 6.08 6.74 13.65
N GLU A 180 6.08 6.45 14.94
CA GLU A 180 7.30 6.13 15.69
C GLU A 180 7.91 4.81 15.20
N LEU A 181 7.08 3.79 14.94
CA LEU A 181 7.54 2.54 14.33
C LEU A 181 8.12 2.79 12.93
N ALA A 182 7.42 3.59 12.09
CA ALA A 182 7.89 3.94 10.76
C ALA A 182 9.28 4.59 10.78
N ASP A 183 9.45 5.60 11.63
CA ASP A 183 10.70 6.30 11.80
C ASP A 183 11.81 5.40 12.33
N GLY A 184 11.49 4.56 13.32
CA GLY A 184 12.41 3.59 13.90
C GLY A 184 12.93 2.58 12.88
N LEU A 185 12.05 2.04 12.02
CA LEU A 185 12.44 1.14 10.93
C LEU A 185 13.41 1.82 9.95
N VAL A 186 13.10 3.05 9.54
CA VAL A 186 13.97 3.84 8.66
C VAL A 186 15.32 4.10 9.32
N ASP A 187 15.35 4.48 10.60
CA ASP A 187 16.59 4.76 11.33
C ASP A 187 17.47 3.52 11.48
N VAL A 188 16.90 2.36 11.78
CA VAL A 188 17.65 1.08 11.86
C VAL A 188 18.26 0.72 10.52
N VAL A 189 17.48 0.82 9.45
CA VAL A 189 17.93 0.51 8.10
C VAL A 189 19.04 1.45 7.66
N LEU A 190 18.88 2.77 7.86
CA LEU A 190 19.88 3.76 7.47
C LEU A 190 21.18 3.65 8.26
N ARG A 191 21.15 3.32 9.55
CA ARG A 191 22.38 3.08 10.35
C ARG A 191 23.21 1.93 9.79
N GLY A 192 22.58 0.85 9.36
CA GLY A 192 23.27 -0.26 8.69
C GLY A 192 23.90 0.13 7.35
N TRP A 193 23.44 1.21 6.72
CA TRP A 193 23.94 1.67 5.43
C TRP A 193 25.04 2.74 5.54
N GLN A 194 25.22 3.34 6.72
CA GLN A 194 26.19 4.41 6.98
C GLN A 194 27.57 3.86 7.42
N ALA A 195 27.61 2.68 8.04
CA ALA A 195 28.84 2.08 8.49
C ALA A 195 29.60 1.45 7.31
N PRO A 196 30.87 1.79 7.07
CA PRO A 196 31.68 1.03 6.13
C PRO A 196 31.77 -0.43 6.62
N LEU A 197 31.36 -1.37 5.79
CA LEU A 197 31.59 -2.79 6.03
C LEU A 197 33.12 -2.99 6.10
N GLY A 198 33.69 -2.95 7.33
CA GLY A 198 34.97 -3.53 7.65
C GLY A 198 36.18 -2.90 7.01
N ALA A 199 36.55 -1.67 7.39
CA ALA A 199 37.96 -1.32 7.48
C ALA A 199 38.47 -1.70 8.88
N GLY A 200 39.03 -2.88 9.02
CA GLY A 200 39.71 -3.19 10.27
C GLY A 200 39.54 -4.61 10.77
N ARG A 201 40.25 -5.52 10.16
CA ARG A 201 40.95 -6.63 10.83
C ARG A 201 42.03 -7.17 9.90
N THR A 202 43.07 -6.37 9.71
CA THR A 202 44.41 -6.91 9.49
C THR A 202 45.07 -6.95 10.84
N ALA A 203 45.21 -8.11 11.40
CA ALA A 203 46.21 -8.46 12.39
C ALA A 203 46.68 -9.87 12.10
#